data_a8011bb273cefbac5d2f75568d3589e4
#
_entry.id   a8011bb273cefbac5d2f75568d3589e4
#
_cell.length_a   1.000
_cell.length_b   1.000
_cell.length_c   1.000
_cell.angle_alpha   90.00
_cell.angle_beta   90.00
_cell.angle_gamma   90.00
#
_symmetry.space_group_name_H-M   'P 1'
#
loop_
_entity.id
_entity.type
_entity.pdbx_description
1 polymer ?
#
loop_
_entity_poly.entity_id
_entity_poly.type
_entity_poly.pdbx_seq_one_letter_code
_entity_poly.pdbx_strand_id
1 'polypeptide(L)' 'MTMLSKGSRGYQVKVAQSLLILNGCSCGSYGADGVFGSATLSAVRKYQRAKGLAADGIVGPNTWNALLGL' A
#
# COMPACT_ATOMS: atom_id res chain seq x y z
N MET A 1 1.20 8.47 10.80
CA MET A 1 0.55 8.28 9.49
C MET A 1 -0.80 7.63 9.65
N THR A 2 -1.73 7.97 8.80
CA THR A 2 -3.08 7.40 8.82
C THR A 2 -3.06 5.95 8.37
N MET A 3 -3.82 5.10 9.03
CA MET A 3 -4.00 3.73 8.57
C MET A 3 -4.86 3.72 7.31
N LEU A 4 -4.47 2.92 6.33
CA LEU A 4 -5.18 2.80 5.06
C LEU A 4 -5.63 1.35 4.85
N SER A 5 -6.83 1.20 4.31
CA SER A 5 -7.39 -0.11 3.99
C SER A 5 -8.33 0.03 2.80
N LYS A 6 -8.86 -1.09 2.32
CA LYS A 6 -9.80 -1.06 1.19
C LYS A 6 -10.95 -0.12 1.50
N GLY A 7 -11.21 0.80 0.59
CA GLY A 7 -12.21 1.85 0.75
C GLY A 7 -11.61 3.21 1.09
N SER A 8 -10.36 3.26 1.55
CA SER A 8 -9.70 4.53 1.80
C SER A 8 -9.47 5.29 0.50
N ARG A 9 -9.53 6.61 0.57
CA ARG A 9 -9.34 7.48 -0.59
C ARG A 9 -8.58 8.73 -0.17
N GLY A 10 -7.86 9.31 -1.13
CA GLY A 10 -7.22 10.59 -0.93
C GLY A 10 -5.71 10.55 -1.14
N TYR A 11 -5.07 11.61 -0.74
CA TYR A 11 -3.65 11.83 -1.01
C TYR A 11 -2.75 10.77 -0.36
N GLN A 12 -3.05 10.38 0.87
CA GLN A 12 -2.20 9.40 1.56
C GLN A 12 -2.26 8.02 0.90
N VAL A 13 -3.41 7.65 0.33
CA VAL A 13 -3.52 6.44 -0.48
C VAL A 13 -2.61 6.54 -1.69
N LYS A 14 -2.61 7.69 -2.35
CA LYS A 14 -1.76 7.92 -3.52
C LYS A 14 -0.28 7.80 -3.16
N VAL A 15 0.12 8.33 -2.00
CA VAL A 15 1.50 8.20 -1.51
C VAL A 15 1.86 6.73 -1.31
N ALA A 16 1.02 5.97 -0.62
CA ALA A 16 1.27 4.55 -0.39
C ALA A 16 1.35 3.77 -1.70
N GLN A 17 0.44 4.05 -2.63
CA GLN A 17 0.45 3.41 -3.94
C GLN A 17 1.74 3.69 -4.70
N SER A 18 2.19 4.94 -4.68
CA SER A 18 3.44 5.31 -5.34
C SER A 18 4.64 4.55 -4.78
N LEU A 19 4.69 4.42 -3.46
CA LEU A 19 5.76 3.66 -2.80
C LEU A 19 5.69 2.17 -3.12
N LEU A 20 4.48 1.61 -3.18
CA LEU A 20 4.30 0.21 -3.56
C LEU A 20 4.78 -0.04 -4.99
N ILE A 21 4.44 0.84 -5.91
CA ILE A 21 4.85 0.74 -7.31
C ILE A 21 6.38 0.80 -7.42
N LEU A 22 7.01 1.70 -6.69
CA LEU A 22 8.47 1.82 -6.67
C LEU A 22 9.14 0.54 -6.15
N ASN A 23 8.43 -0.23 -5.33
CA ASN A 23 8.91 -1.51 -4.81
C ASN A 23 8.46 -2.70 -5.66
N GLY A 24 7.98 -2.47 -6.86
CA GLY A 24 7.59 -3.54 -7.78
C GLY A 24 6.22 -4.14 -7.51
N CYS A 25 5.40 -3.50 -6.67
CA CYS A 25 4.05 -3.97 -6.36
C CYS A 25 3.04 -3.13 -7.11
N SER A 26 2.58 -3.62 -8.26
CA SER A 26 1.63 -2.90 -9.10
C SER A 26 0.29 -2.69 -8.39
N CYS A 27 -0.27 -1.49 -8.50
CA CYS A 27 -1.58 -1.15 -7.97
C CYS A 27 -2.67 -1.20 -9.05
N GLY A 28 -2.43 -1.95 -10.12
CA GLY A 28 -3.40 -2.12 -11.21
C GLY A 28 -3.24 -1.08 -12.29
N SER A 29 -4.19 -1.07 -13.24
CA SER A 29 -4.10 -0.24 -14.45
C SER A 29 -4.10 1.25 -14.16
N TYR A 30 -4.76 1.66 -13.08
CA TYR A 30 -4.88 3.09 -12.74
C TYR A 30 -3.70 3.59 -11.89
N GLY A 31 -2.83 2.69 -11.45
CA GLY A 31 -1.63 3.05 -10.69
C GLY A 31 -1.96 3.77 -9.38
N ALA A 32 -1.27 4.87 -9.14
CA ALA A 32 -1.43 5.66 -7.92
C ALA A 32 -2.58 6.68 -8.09
N ASP A 33 -3.81 6.18 -8.08
CA ASP A 33 -5.01 6.99 -8.32
C ASP A 33 -5.66 7.54 -7.06
N GLY A 34 -5.13 7.20 -5.87
CA GLY A 34 -5.70 7.66 -4.61
C GLY A 34 -6.93 6.89 -4.15
N VAL A 35 -7.26 5.78 -4.80
CA VAL A 35 -8.39 4.92 -4.42
C VAL A 35 -7.87 3.56 -4.02
N PHE A 36 -8.12 3.17 -2.77
CA PHE A 36 -7.68 1.87 -2.25
C PHE A 36 -8.76 0.84 -2.59
N GLY A 37 -8.60 0.22 -3.74
CA GLY A 37 -9.50 -0.85 -4.21
C GLY A 37 -8.83 -2.20 -4.12
N SER A 38 -9.39 -3.19 -4.82
CA SER A 38 -8.89 -4.56 -4.78
C SER A 38 -7.47 -4.69 -5.28
N ALA A 39 -7.08 -3.93 -6.31
CA ALA A 39 -5.73 -3.98 -6.86
C ALA A 39 -4.71 -3.45 -5.85
N THR A 40 -5.04 -2.37 -5.15
CA THR A 40 -4.18 -1.83 -4.10
C THR A 40 -4.08 -2.79 -2.93
N LEU A 41 -5.20 -3.42 -2.55
CA LEU A 41 -5.21 -4.42 -1.49
C LEU A 41 -4.24 -5.56 -1.80
N SER A 42 -4.28 -6.09 -3.02
CA SER A 42 -3.37 -7.15 -3.45
C SER A 42 -1.92 -6.70 -3.41
N ALA A 43 -1.65 -5.47 -3.85
CA ALA A 43 -0.30 -4.90 -3.82
C ALA A 43 0.23 -4.78 -2.39
N VAL A 44 -0.61 -4.32 -1.47
CA VAL A 44 -0.22 -4.20 -0.06
C VAL A 44 0.12 -5.56 0.53
N ARG A 45 -0.72 -6.56 0.29
CA ARG A 45 -0.47 -7.91 0.80
C ARG A 45 0.82 -8.51 0.23
N LYS A 46 1.05 -8.33 -1.06
CA LYS A 46 2.27 -8.80 -1.72
C LYS A 46 3.50 -8.16 -1.08
N TYR A 47 3.46 -6.86 -0.88
CA TYR A 47 4.55 -6.13 -0.25
C TYR A 47 4.78 -6.60 1.18
N GLN A 48 3.72 -6.76 1.95
CA GLN A 48 3.81 -7.21 3.34
C GLN A 48 4.45 -8.59 3.42
N ARG A 49 4.05 -9.52 2.58
CA ARG A 49 4.66 -10.86 2.53
C ARG A 49 6.13 -10.79 2.18
N ALA A 50 6.49 -9.97 1.22
CA ALA A 50 7.89 -9.81 0.79
C ALA A 50 8.76 -9.24 1.90
N LYS A 51 8.20 -8.44 2.80
CA LYS A 51 8.93 -7.83 3.90
C LYS A 51 8.79 -8.59 5.23
N GLY A 52 8.13 -9.74 5.22
CA GLY A 52 7.95 -10.51 6.45
C GLY A 52 6.97 -9.89 7.43
N LEU A 53 6.08 -9.02 6.94
CA LEU A 53 5.06 -8.40 7.76
C LEU A 53 3.78 -9.22 7.71
N ALA A 54 2.88 -9.00 8.69
CA ALA A 54 1.56 -9.60 8.64
C ALA A 54 0.83 -9.09 7.39
N ALA A 55 0.40 -10.02 6.52
CA ALA A 55 -0.25 -9.67 5.25
C ALA A 55 -1.75 -9.44 5.46
N ASP A 56 -2.08 -8.45 6.26
CA ASP A 56 -3.47 -8.11 6.61
C ASP A 56 -4.12 -7.14 5.61
N GLY A 57 -3.35 -6.60 4.67
CA GLY A 57 -3.87 -5.67 3.68
C GLY A 57 -4.11 -4.27 4.22
N ILE A 58 -3.66 -4.00 5.44
CA ILE A 58 -3.82 -2.69 6.07
C ILE A 58 -2.47 -1.99 6.13
N VAL A 59 -2.41 -0.76 5.66
CA VAL A 59 -1.19 0.04 5.74
C VAL A 59 -1.19 0.74 7.10
N GLY A 60 -0.67 0.06 8.10
CA GLY A 60 -0.50 0.58 9.45
C GLY A 60 0.94 1.02 9.69
N PRO A 61 1.31 1.26 10.96
CA PRO A 61 2.65 1.78 11.29
C PRO A 61 3.79 0.93 10.74
N ASN A 62 3.72 -0.38 10.89
CA ASN A 62 4.81 -1.25 10.42
C ASN A 62 4.97 -1.20 8.91
N THR A 63 3.87 -1.22 8.18
CA THR A 63 3.90 -1.15 6.71
C THR A 63 4.39 0.23 6.25
N TRP A 64 3.91 1.30 6.88
CA TRP A 64 4.39 2.64 6.57
C TRP A 64 5.90 2.77 6.82
N ASN A 65 6.39 2.26 7.95
CA ASN A 65 7.82 2.32 8.27
C ASN A 65 8.65 1.60 7.20
N ALA A 66 8.19 0.44 6.77
CA ALA A 66 8.89 -0.31 5.72
C ALA A 66 8.88 0.45 4.40
N LEU A 67 7.72 0.99 4.00
CA LEU A 67 7.59 1.73 2.75
C LEU A 67 8.45 2.99 2.75
N LEU A 68 8.54 3.66 3.88
CA LEU A 68 9.31 4.91 4.01
C LEU A 68 10.78 4.68 4.31
N GLY A 69 11.19 3.44 4.55
CA GLY A 69 12.59 3.10 4.84
C GLY A 69 13.02 3.47 6.26
N LEU A 70 12.10 3.51 7.17
CA LEU A 70 12.40 3.89 8.56
C LEU A 70 12.78 2.70 9.45
#